data_50541166d7181ecb8421db5f80a93479
#
_entry.id   50541166d7181ecb8421db5f80a93479
#
_cell.length_a   1.000
_cell.length_b   1.000
_cell.length_c   1.000
_cell.angle_alpha   90.00
_cell.angle_beta   90.00
_cell.angle_gamma   90.00
#
_symmetry.space_group_name_H-M   'P 1'
#
loop_
_entity.id
_entity.type
_entity.pdbx_description
1 polymer ?
#
loop_
_entity_poly.entity_id
_entity_poly.type
_entity_poly.pdbx_seq_one_letter_code
_entity_poly.pdbx_strand_id
1 'polypeptide(L)'
;MNIFKLVLGFKKRKMLAGVMPMVLSIEPTTSCNLRCPECLSGLRGFSRPTGMVELEMVENIMAQMGKWLVYVNLYFQGEPYLHKGMDDLVRECKKNGVYTSTSTNAHHLNPERSKDLVASGLDRLIISIDGTTQETYSAYRVGGSLEKVLEGTRNVLEARKSSGSSKPFVVWQFLVVKPNEHQVEDIKTLAKEYNVDEVVIKTAQLDDPHDDHPLLTTSPTLNRYEKD
;
A
#
# COMPACT_ATOMS: atom_id res chain seq x y z
N MET A 1 -21.27 -7.05 -19.58
CA MET A 1 -20.69 -7.77 -20.76
C MET A 1 -19.18 -8.01 -20.65
N ASN A 2 -18.39 -7.06 -20.12
CA ASN A 2 -16.92 -7.22 -19.97
C ASN A 2 -16.54 -8.36 -19.00
N ILE A 3 -17.14 -8.43 -17.82
CA ILE A 3 -16.87 -9.46 -16.79
C ILE A 3 -17.10 -10.86 -17.35
N PHE A 4 -18.22 -11.08 -18.06
CA PHE A 4 -18.52 -12.37 -18.65
C PHE A 4 -17.46 -12.81 -19.68
N LYS A 5 -17.03 -11.89 -20.54
CA LYS A 5 -15.94 -12.14 -21.50
C LYS A 5 -14.61 -12.46 -20.81
N LEU A 6 -14.28 -11.72 -19.73
CA LEU A 6 -13.07 -11.97 -18.93
C LEU A 6 -13.09 -13.37 -18.32
N VAL A 7 -14.18 -13.76 -17.65
CA VAL A 7 -14.34 -15.10 -17.04
C VAL A 7 -14.27 -16.19 -18.12
N LEU A 8 -14.90 -15.97 -19.25
CA LEU A 8 -14.88 -16.93 -20.36
C LEU A 8 -13.45 -17.05 -20.94
N GLY A 9 -12.75 -15.94 -21.13
CA GLY A 9 -11.36 -15.92 -21.59
C GLY A 9 -10.44 -16.65 -20.63
N PHE A 10 -10.58 -16.38 -19.33
CA PHE A 10 -9.82 -17.04 -18.26
C PHE A 10 -10.06 -18.57 -18.26
N LYS A 11 -11.35 -19.01 -18.28
CA LYS A 11 -11.69 -20.43 -18.33
C LYS A 11 -11.15 -21.12 -19.58
N LYS A 12 -11.18 -20.45 -20.71
CA LYS A 12 -10.68 -20.99 -22.00
C LYS A 12 -9.18 -20.80 -22.20
N ARG A 13 -8.48 -20.12 -21.28
CA ARG A 13 -7.06 -19.73 -21.40
C ARG A 13 -6.77 -18.99 -22.72
N LYS A 14 -7.70 -18.14 -23.17
CA LYS A 14 -7.61 -17.39 -24.42
C LYS A 14 -7.87 -15.92 -24.20
N MET A 15 -7.06 -15.07 -24.81
CA MET A 15 -7.36 -13.64 -24.90
C MET A 15 -8.55 -13.43 -25.83
N LEU A 16 -9.58 -12.74 -25.36
CA LEU A 16 -10.74 -12.35 -26.16
C LEU A 16 -10.62 -10.89 -26.56
N ALA A 17 -10.80 -10.62 -27.86
CA ALA A 17 -10.78 -9.26 -28.37
C ALA A 17 -11.86 -8.37 -27.72
N GLY A 18 -11.54 -7.12 -27.48
CA GLY A 18 -12.45 -6.13 -26.89
C GLY A 18 -12.72 -6.32 -25.39
N VAL A 19 -11.86 -7.05 -24.67
CA VAL A 19 -11.87 -7.14 -23.21
C VAL A 19 -10.94 -6.07 -22.64
N MET A 20 -11.46 -5.26 -21.72
CA MET A 20 -10.70 -4.22 -21.00
C MET A 20 -10.33 -4.71 -19.59
N PRO A 21 -9.19 -4.28 -19.04
CA PRO A 21 -8.81 -4.61 -17.67
C PRO A 21 -9.86 -4.08 -16.67
N MET A 22 -10.03 -4.81 -15.58
CA MET A 22 -10.93 -4.42 -14.48
C MET A 22 -10.15 -3.87 -13.28
N VAL A 23 -8.86 -4.16 -13.22
CA VAL A 23 -7.94 -3.70 -12.16
C VAL A 23 -6.78 -2.99 -12.83
N LEU A 24 -6.40 -1.87 -12.27
CA LEU A 24 -5.25 -1.08 -12.72
C LEU A 24 -4.38 -0.73 -11.52
N SER A 25 -3.07 -0.72 -11.72
CA SER A 25 -2.12 -0.14 -10.77
C SER A 25 -1.45 1.06 -11.42
N ILE A 26 -1.51 2.19 -10.74
CA ILE A 26 -0.85 3.45 -11.11
C ILE A 26 0.16 3.74 -9.99
N GLU A 27 1.40 3.97 -10.34
CA GLU A 27 2.44 4.38 -9.42
C GLU A 27 2.51 5.90 -9.35
N PRO A 28 2.07 6.53 -8.23
CA PRO A 28 2.04 8.00 -8.13
C PRO A 28 3.43 8.62 -8.20
N THR A 29 4.43 7.96 -7.62
CA THR A 29 5.82 8.38 -7.62
C THR A 29 6.75 7.21 -7.38
N THR A 30 7.95 7.30 -7.93
CA THR A 30 9.06 6.36 -7.65
C THR A 30 9.87 6.77 -6.42
N SER A 31 9.70 8.00 -5.92
CA SER A 31 10.44 8.52 -4.78
C SER A 31 9.93 7.93 -3.45
N CYS A 32 10.85 7.69 -2.52
CA CYS A 32 10.53 7.29 -1.15
C CYS A 32 11.46 8.00 -0.17
N ASN A 33 10.94 8.34 1.01
CA ASN A 33 11.70 8.92 2.11
C ASN A 33 12.44 7.86 2.95
N LEU A 34 12.11 6.58 2.80
CA LEU A 34 12.75 5.46 3.51
C LEU A 34 13.77 4.73 2.64
N ARG A 35 14.56 3.85 3.28
CA ARG A 35 15.62 3.06 2.65
C ARG A 35 15.50 1.57 3.02
N CYS A 36 14.31 1.01 2.85
CA CYS A 36 14.07 -0.41 3.13
C CYS A 36 14.97 -1.29 2.25
N PRO A 37 15.66 -2.30 2.84
CA PRO A 37 16.72 -3.05 2.15
C PRO A 37 16.23 -3.93 0.98
N GLU A 38 14.99 -4.41 1.02
CA GLU A 38 14.39 -5.25 -0.03
C GLU A 38 13.42 -4.46 -0.93
N CYS A 39 13.67 -3.15 -1.11
CA CYS A 39 12.78 -2.29 -1.87
C CYS A 39 13.55 -1.48 -2.89
N LEU A 40 13.20 -1.59 -4.17
CA LEU A 40 13.85 -0.84 -5.25
C LEU A 40 13.87 0.67 -5.03
N SER A 41 12.78 1.23 -4.47
CA SER A 41 12.73 2.66 -4.08
C SER A 41 13.67 2.98 -2.94
N GLY A 42 13.75 2.10 -1.94
CA GLY A 42 14.67 2.23 -0.80
C GLY A 42 16.12 2.16 -1.21
N LEU A 43 16.45 1.21 -2.05
CA LEU A 43 17.79 0.98 -2.59
C LEU A 43 18.21 1.97 -3.68
N ARG A 44 17.26 2.79 -4.19
CA ARG A 44 17.49 3.66 -5.37
C ARG A 44 17.90 2.86 -6.63
N GLY A 45 17.47 1.60 -6.71
CA GLY A 45 17.93 0.61 -7.69
C GLY A 45 17.12 0.54 -8.99
N PHE A 46 16.38 1.60 -9.36
CA PHE A 46 15.59 1.60 -10.60
C PHE A 46 16.49 1.61 -11.85
N SER A 47 16.23 0.67 -12.75
CA SER A 47 16.78 0.65 -14.10
C SER A 47 15.92 1.41 -15.14
N ARG A 48 14.78 1.96 -14.73
CA ARG A 48 13.83 2.74 -15.53
C ARG A 48 13.81 4.21 -15.10
N PRO A 49 13.25 5.11 -15.92
CA PRO A 49 13.07 6.50 -15.53
C PRO A 49 12.25 6.62 -14.23
N THR A 50 12.62 7.57 -13.41
CA THR A 50 11.95 7.89 -12.15
C THR A 50 11.18 9.20 -12.29
N GLY A 51 10.11 9.39 -11.52
CA GLY A 51 9.30 10.60 -11.58
C GLY A 51 8.03 10.53 -10.75
N MET A 52 7.12 11.43 -11.09
CA MET A 52 5.76 11.49 -10.54
C MET A 52 4.77 11.44 -11.69
N VAL A 53 3.61 10.83 -11.47
CA VAL A 53 2.52 10.81 -12.44
C VAL A 53 1.82 12.16 -12.44
N GLU A 54 1.54 12.69 -13.62
CA GLU A 54 0.75 13.92 -13.75
C GLU A 54 -0.75 13.59 -13.67
N LEU A 55 -1.55 14.49 -13.07
CA LEU A 55 -3.01 14.31 -12.96
C LEU A 55 -3.65 14.10 -14.33
N GLU A 56 -3.23 14.88 -15.35
CA GLU A 56 -3.73 14.75 -16.73
C GLU A 56 -3.57 13.33 -17.29
N MET A 57 -2.49 12.63 -16.95
CA MET A 57 -2.31 11.23 -17.36
C MET A 57 -3.41 10.34 -16.77
N VAL A 58 -3.73 10.52 -15.47
CA VAL A 58 -4.79 9.75 -14.81
C VAL A 58 -6.16 10.11 -15.38
N GLU A 59 -6.43 11.39 -15.65
CA GLU A 59 -7.65 11.84 -16.33
C GLU A 59 -7.82 11.16 -17.69
N ASN A 60 -6.75 11.13 -18.50
CA ASN A 60 -6.75 10.46 -19.80
C ASN A 60 -6.99 8.94 -19.69
N ILE A 61 -6.40 8.27 -18.71
CA ILE A 61 -6.64 6.87 -18.42
C ILE A 61 -8.10 6.64 -18.03
N MET A 62 -8.62 7.44 -17.11
CA MET A 62 -9.99 7.31 -16.63
C MET A 62 -11.03 7.62 -17.73
N ALA A 63 -10.77 8.59 -18.60
CA ALA A 63 -11.62 8.88 -19.75
C ALA A 63 -11.71 7.70 -20.71
N GLN A 64 -10.61 6.98 -20.95
CA GLN A 64 -10.56 5.86 -21.88
C GLN A 64 -11.13 4.58 -21.30
N MET A 65 -10.83 4.26 -20.05
CA MET A 65 -11.09 2.94 -19.49
C MET A 65 -11.83 2.94 -18.13
N GLY A 66 -12.07 4.09 -17.52
CA GLY A 66 -12.67 4.20 -16.19
C GLY A 66 -13.98 3.41 -16.04
N LYS A 67 -14.84 3.43 -17.06
CA LYS A 67 -16.12 2.65 -17.09
C LYS A 67 -15.96 1.12 -17.01
N TRP A 68 -14.75 0.61 -17.24
CA TRP A 68 -14.46 -0.82 -17.17
C TRP A 68 -13.75 -1.22 -15.87
N LEU A 69 -13.13 -0.24 -15.22
CA LEU A 69 -12.37 -0.46 -13.99
C LEU A 69 -13.31 -0.63 -12.81
N VAL A 70 -13.00 -1.58 -11.96
CA VAL A 70 -13.66 -1.79 -10.66
C VAL A 70 -12.72 -1.47 -9.50
N TYR A 71 -11.41 -1.53 -9.76
CA TYR A 71 -10.40 -1.35 -8.73
C TYR A 71 -9.15 -0.66 -9.29
N VAL A 72 -8.65 0.35 -8.58
CA VAL A 72 -7.38 1.02 -8.88
C VAL A 72 -6.50 1.02 -7.65
N ASN A 73 -5.30 0.45 -7.78
CA ASN A 73 -4.22 0.63 -6.83
C ASN A 73 -3.43 1.90 -7.18
N LEU A 74 -3.37 2.83 -6.27
CA LEU A 74 -2.53 4.03 -6.38
C LEU A 74 -1.25 3.86 -5.56
N TYR A 75 -0.56 2.77 -5.79
CA TYR A 75 0.77 2.46 -5.25
C TYR A 75 1.37 1.27 -6.02
N PHE A 76 2.69 1.20 -6.05
CA PHE A 76 3.48 0.03 -6.44
C PHE A 76 4.86 0.14 -5.80
N GLN A 77 5.67 1.10 -6.26
CA GLN A 77 6.93 1.51 -5.63
C GLN A 77 6.78 2.95 -5.12
N GLY A 78 7.77 3.43 -4.36
CA GLY A 78 7.75 4.79 -3.82
C GLY A 78 6.84 4.96 -2.60
N GLU A 79 6.75 6.21 -2.14
CA GLU A 79 5.82 6.63 -1.10
C GLU A 79 4.77 7.56 -1.72
N PRO A 80 3.52 7.10 -1.88
CA PRO A 80 2.48 7.87 -2.57
C PRO A 80 2.25 9.27 -2.00
N TYR A 81 2.37 9.45 -0.68
CA TYR A 81 2.15 10.76 -0.05
C TYR A 81 3.33 11.74 -0.15
N LEU A 82 4.39 11.40 -0.88
CA LEU A 82 5.35 12.37 -1.42
C LEU A 82 4.77 13.10 -2.65
N HIS A 83 3.78 12.52 -3.32
CA HIS A 83 3.07 13.17 -4.40
C HIS A 83 2.09 14.20 -3.83
N LYS A 84 2.30 15.49 -4.15
CA LYS A 84 1.48 16.59 -3.59
C LYS A 84 0.01 16.49 -3.99
N GLY A 85 -0.29 16.06 -5.21
CA GLY A 85 -1.63 15.87 -5.75
C GLY A 85 -2.20 14.46 -5.55
N MET A 86 -1.71 13.66 -4.58
CA MET A 86 -2.17 12.29 -4.39
C MET A 86 -3.69 12.18 -4.23
N ASP A 87 -4.28 13.10 -3.47
CA ASP A 87 -5.70 13.11 -3.19
C ASP A 87 -6.55 13.49 -4.43
N ASP A 88 -5.98 14.27 -5.37
CA ASP A 88 -6.60 14.57 -6.65
C ASP A 88 -6.60 13.36 -7.57
N LEU A 89 -5.53 12.55 -7.57
CA LEU A 89 -5.51 11.27 -8.29
C LEU A 89 -6.61 10.34 -7.79
N VAL A 90 -6.83 10.29 -6.46
CA VAL A 90 -7.94 9.52 -5.87
C VAL A 90 -9.29 10.07 -6.35
N ARG A 91 -9.52 11.39 -6.23
CA ARG A 91 -10.77 12.03 -6.65
C ARG A 91 -11.08 11.76 -8.12
N GLU A 92 -10.07 11.77 -8.98
CA GLU A 92 -10.25 11.46 -10.41
C GLU A 92 -10.76 10.04 -10.61
N CYS A 93 -10.17 9.05 -9.95
CA CYS A 93 -10.66 7.67 -9.99
C CYS A 93 -12.10 7.58 -9.45
N LYS A 94 -12.42 8.31 -8.37
CA LYS A 94 -13.75 8.29 -7.74
C LYS A 94 -14.86 8.86 -8.63
N LYS A 95 -14.58 9.79 -9.55
CA LYS A 95 -15.57 10.28 -10.53
C LYS A 95 -16.21 9.14 -11.35
N ASN A 96 -15.47 8.05 -11.57
CA ASN A 96 -15.94 6.86 -12.29
C ASN A 96 -16.49 5.75 -11.37
N GLY A 97 -16.64 6.02 -10.06
CA GLY A 97 -17.13 5.04 -9.09
C GLY A 97 -16.17 3.88 -8.81
N VAL A 98 -14.91 4.01 -9.19
CA VAL A 98 -13.90 2.95 -9.02
C VAL A 98 -13.50 2.83 -7.55
N TYR A 99 -13.32 1.61 -7.06
CA TYR A 99 -12.74 1.36 -5.74
C TYR A 99 -11.25 1.68 -5.77
N THR A 100 -10.79 2.49 -4.83
CA THR A 100 -9.40 2.98 -4.77
C THR A 100 -8.68 2.50 -3.53
N SER A 101 -7.42 2.11 -3.69
CA SER A 101 -6.54 1.70 -2.60
C SER A 101 -5.16 2.33 -2.74
N THR A 102 -4.54 2.67 -1.63
CA THR A 102 -3.13 3.06 -1.59
C THR A 102 -2.42 2.46 -0.39
N SER A 103 -1.08 2.43 -0.45
CA SER A 103 -0.23 1.99 0.66
C SER A 103 0.80 3.08 0.97
N THR A 104 1.02 3.35 2.25
CA THR A 104 1.91 4.42 2.71
C THR A 104 2.72 3.98 3.93
N ASN A 105 3.87 4.61 4.12
CA ASN A 105 4.62 4.54 5.37
C ASN A 105 4.14 5.54 6.43
N ALA A 106 3.09 6.30 6.13
CA ALA A 106 2.36 7.24 6.99
C ALA A 106 3.15 8.45 7.54
N HIS A 107 4.42 8.65 7.17
CA HIS A 107 5.24 9.76 7.70
C HIS A 107 4.75 11.15 7.26
N HIS A 108 3.94 11.22 6.22
CA HIS A 108 3.41 12.46 5.66
C HIS A 108 1.92 12.69 5.95
N LEU A 109 1.33 11.89 6.84
CA LEU A 109 -0.08 11.98 7.24
C LEU A 109 -0.25 12.87 8.48
N ASN A 110 0.06 14.16 8.33
CA ASN A 110 -0.28 15.17 9.35
C ASN A 110 -1.81 15.40 9.39
N PRO A 111 -2.35 16.15 10.38
CA PRO A 111 -3.79 16.35 10.51
C PRO A 111 -4.48 16.94 9.27
N GLU A 112 -3.84 17.91 8.59
CA GLU A 112 -4.38 18.54 7.38
C GLU A 112 -4.44 17.54 6.23
N ARG A 113 -3.31 16.88 5.94
CA ARG A 113 -3.23 15.86 4.89
C ARG A 113 -4.18 14.70 5.12
N SER A 114 -4.40 14.31 6.38
CA SER A 114 -5.34 13.25 6.74
C SER A 114 -6.80 13.65 6.48
N LYS A 115 -7.16 14.92 6.66
CA LYS A 115 -8.48 15.43 6.29
C LYS A 115 -8.68 15.39 4.78
N ASP A 116 -7.68 15.82 3.99
CA ASP A 116 -7.74 15.80 2.52
C ASP A 116 -7.84 14.36 1.99
N LEU A 117 -7.08 13.44 2.57
CA LEU A 117 -7.15 12.00 2.29
C LEU A 117 -8.57 11.46 2.50
N VAL A 118 -9.18 11.73 3.65
CA VAL A 118 -10.55 11.28 3.93
C VAL A 118 -11.55 11.94 2.97
N ALA A 119 -11.41 13.24 2.72
CA ALA A 119 -12.27 14.00 1.80
C ALA A 119 -12.10 13.57 0.33
N SER A 120 -10.98 12.95 -0.05
CA SER A 120 -10.77 12.42 -1.40
C SER A 120 -11.68 11.24 -1.74
N GLY A 121 -12.22 10.57 -0.72
CA GLY A 121 -13.06 9.39 -0.86
C GLY A 121 -12.28 8.10 -1.08
N LEU A 122 -10.99 8.06 -0.72
CA LEU A 122 -10.19 6.83 -0.74
C LEU A 122 -10.92 5.69 -0.02
N ASP A 123 -11.00 4.52 -0.64
CA ASP A 123 -11.74 3.40 -0.05
C ASP A 123 -10.89 2.56 0.92
N ARG A 124 -9.60 2.35 0.61
CA ARG A 124 -8.69 1.54 1.44
C ARG A 124 -7.33 2.19 1.58
N LEU A 125 -6.88 2.34 2.82
CA LEU A 125 -5.55 2.82 3.16
C LEU A 125 -4.77 1.71 3.84
N ILE A 126 -3.66 1.30 3.25
CA ILE A 126 -2.73 0.35 3.84
C ILE A 126 -1.58 1.14 4.46
N ILE A 127 -1.39 1.01 5.76
CA ILE A 127 -0.27 1.61 6.48
C ILE A 127 0.75 0.52 6.80
N SER A 128 1.96 0.69 6.31
CA SER A 128 3.06 -0.24 6.56
C SER A 128 3.69 0.03 7.92
N ILE A 129 3.59 -0.95 8.83
CA ILE A 129 4.12 -0.88 10.20
C ILE A 129 4.81 -2.19 10.56
N ASP A 130 6.14 -2.24 10.47
CA ASP A 130 6.92 -3.48 10.56
C ASP A 130 7.70 -3.58 11.89
N GLY A 131 7.08 -3.15 12.98
CA GLY A 131 7.61 -3.25 14.33
C GLY A 131 6.70 -2.56 15.35
N THR A 132 6.75 -3.02 16.60
CA THR A 132 6.05 -2.41 17.75
C THR A 132 6.98 -1.59 18.63
N THR A 133 8.30 -1.65 18.36
CA THR A 133 9.32 -0.77 18.96
C THR A 133 10.09 -0.05 17.85
N GLN A 134 10.68 1.10 18.15
CA GLN A 134 11.48 1.84 17.18
C GLN A 134 12.64 1.00 16.63
N GLU A 135 13.26 0.19 17.49
CA GLU A 135 14.38 -0.66 17.11
C GLU A 135 13.97 -1.68 16.05
N THR A 136 12.93 -2.48 16.31
CA THR A 136 12.45 -3.51 15.37
C THR A 136 11.87 -2.90 14.10
N TYR A 137 11.16 -1.77 14.22
CA TYR A 137 10.63 -1.04 13.08
C TYR A 137 11.75 -0.57 12.14
N SER A 138 12.79 0.06 12.68
CA SER A 138 13.88 0.61 11.89
C SER A 138 14.86 -0.45 11.36
N ALA A 139 14.83 -1.67 11.88
CA ALA A 139 15.61 -2.79 11.34
C ALA A 139 15.25 -3.11 9.88
N TYR A 140 13.98 -2.91 9.49
CA TYR A 140 13.54 -3.02 8.10
C TYR A 140 13.20 -1.65 7.47
N ARG A 141 12.49 -0.78 8.18
CA ARG A 141 12.07 0.55 7.71
C ARG A 141 13.17 1.59 7.96
N VAL A 142 14.33 1.37 7.35
CA VAL A 142 15.52 2.20 7.56
C VAL A 142 15.23 3.68 7.26
N GLY A 143 15.54 4.55 8.23
CA GLY A 143 15.26 5.98 8.17
C GLY A 143 13.83 6.36 8.59
N GLY A 144 13.03 5.38 9.00
CA GLY A 144 11.67 5.62 9.46
C GLY A 144 11.55 5.85 10.97
N SER A 145 10.44 6.47 11.37
CA SER A 145 10.04 6.71 12.75
C SER A 145 8.72 6.01 13.04
N LEU A 146 8.72 5.07 13.99
CA LEU A 146 7.50 4.40 14.44
C LEU A 146 6.49 5.41 15.02
N GLU A 147 6.97 6.39 15.78
CA GLU A 147 6.13 7.46 16.32
C GLU A 147 5.33 8.18 15.23
N LYS A 148 5.97 8.54 14.10
CA LYS A 148 5.29 9.18 12.96
C LYS A 148 4.25 8.26 12.30
N VAL A 149 4.50 6.96 12.24
CA VAL A 149 3.51 6.00 11.72
C VAL A 149 2.27 5.94 12.61
N LEU A 150 2.50 5.87 13.92
CA LEU A 150 1.44 5.84 14.92
C LEU A 150 0.65 7.16 14.96
N GLU A 151 1.34 8.29 14.88
CA GLU A 151 0.72 9.61 14.76
C GLU A 151 -0.10 9.74 13.48
N GLY A 152 0.47 9.39 12.32
CA GLY A 152 -0.23 9.41 11.03
C GLY A 152 -1.47 8.51 11.02
N THR A 153 -1.40 7.34 11.67
CA THR A 153 -2.56 6.47 11.84
C THR A 153 -3.65 7.17 12.66
N ARG A 154 -3.30 7.77 13.81
CA ARG A 154 -4.25 8.52 14.65
C ARG A 154 -4.91 9.65 13.88
N ASN A 155 -4.11 10.45 13.15
CA ASN A 155 -4.60 11.58 12.37
C ASN A 155 -5.66 11.16 11.33
N VAL A 156 -5.45 10.05 10.63
CA VAL A 156 -6.43 9.53 9.65
C VAL A 156 -7.70 9.04 10.35
N LEU A 157 -7.58 8.27 11.42
CA LEU A 157 -8.73 7.74 12.16
C LEU A 157 -9.57 8.87 12.78
N GLU A 158 -8.92 9.91 13.28
CA GLU A 158 -9.58 11.10 13.83
C GLU A 158 -10.25 11.93 12.73
N ALA A 159 -9.59 12.16 11.60
CA ALA A 159 -10.18 12.83 10.44
C ALA A 159 -11.42 12.07 9.94
N ARG A 160 -11.35 10.73 9.83
CA ARG A 160 -12.46 9.85 9.47
C ARG A 160 -13.63 9.99 10.45
N LYS A 161 -13.36 9.94 11.75
CA LYS A 161 -14.35 10.10 12.79
C LYS A 161 -15.01 11.48 12.76
N SER A 162 -14.20 12.52 12.68
CA SER A 162 -14.66 13.92 12.71
C SER A 162 -15.52 14.30 11.50
N SER A 163 -15.28 13.65 10.34
CA SER A 163 -16.07 13.86 9.12
C SER A 163 -17.32 12.98 9.04
N GLY A 164 -17.53 12.08 10.01
CA GLY A 164 -18.62 11.09 9.96
C GLY A 164 -18.46 10.05 8.84
N SER A 165 -17.28 9.94 8.24
CA SER A 165 -17.00 9.00 7.14
C SER A 165 -16.74 7.60 7.68
N SER A 166 -17.16 6.57 6.94
CA SER A 166 -16.71 5.18 7.14
C SER A 166 -15.45 4.84 6.35
N LYS A 167 -14.91 5.79 5.58
CA LYS A 167 -13.75 5.61 4.70
C LYS A 167 -12.61 6.56 5.07
N PRO A 168 -11.38 6.13 4.75
CA PRO A 168 -10.97 4.84 4.20
C PRO A 168 -11.07 3.70 5.23
N PHE A 169 -11.16 2.45 4.75
CA PHE A 169 -10.90 1.25 5.54
C PHE A 169 -9.39 1.20 5.80
N VAL A 170 -8.98 1.30 7.05
CA VAL A 170 -7.57 1.42 7.46
C VAL A 170 -7.01 0.07 7.82
N VAL A 171 -5.96 -0.32 7.12
CA VAL A 171 -5.28 -1.60 7.31
C VAL A 171 -3.85 -1.37 7.78
N TRP A 172 -3.47 -1.98 8.88
CA TRP A 172 -2.05 -2.14 9.19
C TRP A 172 -1.51 -3.38 8.50
N GLN A 173 -0.47 -3.20 7.70
CA GLN A 173 0.28 -4.28 7.10
C GLN A 173 1.60 -4.44 7.83
N PHE A 174 1.80 -5.63 8.40
CA PHE A 174 3.01 -6.02 9.11
C PHE A 174 3.76 -7.05 8.27
N LEU A 175 4.92 -6.65 7.74
CA LEU A 175 5.80 -7.54 6.99
C LEU A 175 6.72 -8.23 7.96
N VAL A 176 6.58 -9.56 8.08
CA VAL A 176 7.41 -10.36 8.99
C VAL A 176 8.79 -10.56 8.39
N VAL A 177 9.78 -10.13 9.15
CA VAL A 177 11.21 -10.38 8.95
C VAL A 177 11.81 -10.87 10.26
N LYS A 178 12.97 -11.52 10.22
CA LYS A 178 13.63 -12.08 11.42
C LYS A 178 13.71 -11.12 12.62
N PRO A 179 14.05 -9.82 12.46
CA PRO A 179 14.12 -8.89 13.60
C PRO A 179 12.78 -8.65 14.31
N ASN A 180 11.64 -8.81 13.63
CA ASN A 180 10.30 -8.47 14.17
C ASN A 180 9.37 -9.68 14.33
N GLU A 181 9.79 -10.89 13.96
CA GLU A 181 8.93 -12.09 13.94
C GLU A 181 8.30 -12.43 15.29
N HIS A 182 8.95 -12.02 16.40
CA HIS A 182 8.46 -12.20 17.76
C HIS A 182 7.33 -11.22 18.14
N GLN A 183 7.05 -10.18 17.32
CA GLN A 183 6.07 -9.12 17.60
C GLN A 183 4.72 -9.29 16.90
N VAL A 184 4.46 -10.46 16.31
CA VAL A 184 3.21 -10.72 15.56
C VAL A 184 1.96 -10.58 16.45
N GLU A 185 2.02 -11.01 17.71
CA GLU A 185 0.89 -10.85 18.62
C GLU A 185 0.83 -9.43 19.22
N ASP A 186 1.97 -8.80 19.42
CA ASP A 186 2.05 -7.43 19.92
C ASP A 186 1.42 -6.44 18.93
N ILE A 187 1.69 -6.60 17.63
CA ILE A 187 1.10 -5.71 16.61
C ILE A 187 -0.43 -5.86 16.54
N LYS A 188 -0.97 -7.06 16.74
CA LYS A 188 -2.41 -7.28 16.79
C LYS A 188 -3.05 -6.61 18.01
N THR A 189 -2.34 -6.63 19.15
CA THR A 189 -2.78 -5.96 20.37
C THR A 189 -2.76 -4.45 20.20
N LEU A 190 -1.65 -3.90 19.70
CA LEU A 190 -1.49 -2.49 19.43
C LEU A 190 -2.53 -1.98 18.43
N ALA A 191 -2.84 -2.76 17.40
CA ALA A 191 -3.85 -2.42 16.41
C ALA A 191 -5.27 -2.27 17.00
N LYS A 192 -5.61 -3.12 17.98
CA LYS A 192 -6.90 -2.99 18.72
C LYS A 192 -6.94 -1.70 19.54
N GLU A 193 -5.83 -1.31 20.19
CA GLU A 193 -5.73 -0.06 20.94
C GLU A 193 -5.93 1.17 20.03
N TYR A 194 -5.42 1.11 18.80
CA TYR A 194 -5.57 2.16 17.81
C TYR A 194 -6.93 2.13 17.08
N ASN A 195 -7.71 1.05 17.22
CA ASN A 195 -8.98 0.85 16.50
C ASN A 195 -8.79 0.90 14.97
N VAL A 196 -7.72 0.32 14.44
CA VAL A 196 -7.60 0.09 13.00
C VAL A 196 -8.55 -1.02 12.57
N ASP A 197 -9.01 -0.96 11.33
CA ASP A 197 -10.06 -1.87 10.87
C ASP A 197 -9.54 -3.30 10.63
N GLU A 198 -8.27 -3.45 10.24
CA GLU A 198 -7.67 -4.75 9.93
C GLU A 198 -6.15 -4.74 10.17
N VAL A 199 -5.62 -5.89 10.58
CA VAL A 199 -4.17 -6.19 10.56
C VAL A 199 -3.91 -7.32 9.59
N VAL A 200 -3.01 -7.10 8.64
CA VAL A 200 -2.59 -8.11 7.66
C VAL A 200 -1.13 -8.47 7.91
N ILE A 201 -0.89 -9.71 8.27
CA ILE A 201 0.47 -10.25 8.41
C ILE A 201 0.94 -10.74 7.04
N LYS A 202 2.08 -10.25 6.58
CA LYS A 202 2.70 -10.61 5.30
C LYS A 202 4.04 -11.30 5.51
N THR A 203 4.35 -12.26 4.67
CA THR A 203 5.67 -12.87 4.60
C THR A 203 6.60 -12.05 3.71
N ALA A 204 7.84 -11.84 4.12
CA ALA A 204 8.81 -11.10 3.33
C ALA A 204 9.12 -11.81 2.00
N GLN A 205 9.30 -11.02 0.96
CA GLN A 205 9.91 -11.47 -0.28
C GLN A 205 11.33 -10.90 -0.30
N LEU A 206 12.31 -11.80 -0.44
CA LEU A 206 13.73 -11.48 -0.47
C LEU A 206 14.24 -11.75 -1.88
N ASP A 207 15.18 -10.92 -2.35
CA ASP A 207 15.74 -11.06 -3.70
C ASP A 207 16.68 -12.26 -3.79
N ASP A 208 17.43 -12.54 -2.72
CA ASP A 208 18.37 -13.68 -2.64
C ASP A 208 18.17 -14.43 -1.29
N PRO A 209 17.13 -15.25 -1.14
CA PRO A 209 16.86 -15.95 0.09
C PRO A 209 17.85 -17.12 0.29
N HIS A 210 18.65 -17.02 1.33
CA HIS A 210 19.54 -18.09 1.81
C HIS A 210 19.44 -18.21 3.34
N ASP A 211 19.88 -19.33 3.90
CA ASP A 211 19.68 -19.67 5.30
C ASP A 211 20.18 -18.61 6.30
N ASP A 212 21.26 -17.92 5.97
CA ASP A 212 21.88 -16.89 6.81
C ASP A 212 21.37 -15.47 6.49
N HIS A 213 20.36 -15.34 5.62
CA HIS A 213 19.86 -14.01 5.25
C HIS A 213 19.30 -13.27 6.49
N PRO A 214 19.77 -12.04 6.79
CA PRO A 214 19.44 -11.35 8.06
C PRO A 214 17.96 -11.01 8.23
N LEU A 215 17.18 -11.00 7.16
CA LEU A 215 15.74 -10.73 7.18
C LEU A 215 14.88 -11.98 7.04
N LEU A 216 15.47 -13.15 6.77
CA LEU A 216 14.72 -14.37 6.63
C LEU A 216 14.17 -14.81 8.01
N THR A 217 12.84 -14.91 8.12
CA THR A 217 12.18 -15.36 9.34
C THR A 217 12.56 -16.80 9.68
N THR A 218 12.72 -17.09 10.97
CA THR A 218 12.97 -18.44 11.48
C THR A 218 11.67 -19.24 11.67
N SER A 219 10.52 -18.57 11.60
CA SER A 219 9.21 -19.21 11.74
C SER A 219 8.84 -20.03 10.50
N PRO A 220 8.64 -21.35 10.61
CA PRO A 220 8.29 -22.19 9.47
C PRO A 220 6.97 -21.77 8.80
N THR A 221 6.03 -21.25 9.57
CA THR A 221 4.69 -20.85 9.07
C THR A 221 4.69 -19.47 8.39
N LEU A 222 5.73 -18.66 8.63
CA LEU A 222 5.88 -17.30 8.09
C LEU A 222 7.02 -17.20 7.08
N ASN A 223 7.80 -18.27 6.93
CA ASN A 223 8.80 -18.37 5.88
C ASN A 223 8.13 -18.80 4.57
N ARG A 224 8.26 -18.00 3.52
CA ARG A 224 7.70 -18.32 2.20
C ARG A 224 8.62 -19.18 1.33
N TYR A 225 9.84 -19.40 1.78
CA TYR A 225 10.85 -20.20 1.11
C TYR A 225 10.93 -21.53 1.85
N GLU A 226 10.13 -22.51 1.42
CA GLU A 226 10.20 -23.86 1.97
C GLU A 226 11.57 -24.46 1.65
N LYS A 227 12.09 -25.20 2.64
CA LYS A 227 13.24 -26.08 2.38
C LYS A 227 12.67 -27.36 1.79
N ASP A 228 13.00 -27.66 0.53
CA ASP A 228 12.84 -28.98 -0.07
C ASP A 228 13.67 -30.04 0.67
#